data_6b8752cb3a95efcd416dd7e392c42a70
#
_entry.id   6b8752cb3a95efcd416dd7e392c42a70
#
_cell.length_a   1.000
_cell.length_b   1.000
_cell.length_c   1.000
_cell.angle_alpha   90.00
_cell.angle_beta   90.00
_cell.angle_gamma   90.00
#
_symmetry.space_group_name_H-M   'P 1'
#
loop_
_entity.id
_entity.type
_entity.pdbx_description
1 polymer ?
#
loop_
_entity_poly.entity_id
_entity_poly.type
_entity_poly.pdbx_seq_one_letter_code
_entity_poly.pdbx_strand_id
1 'polypeptide(L)'
;MKNIIPFVFILLASCKPLNFTLNETVFKKTVNCPNNGECSIELIPNKSLEFKMDEFGNSYPIISEGERIILKYTYNRNPVQNTQDSNYTEIVYAELDKTITEILLTSEELQTIKLYFGRLCYCKGETGYYPIKNGSFKIEKSSKNTVKIGIEFSIKEVPQIISKISEIVSLKSNASN
;
A
#
# COMPACT_ATOMS: atom_id res chain seq x y z
N MET A 1 -43.60 -7.34 -50.07
CA MET A 1 -42.97 -7.98 -48.90
C MET A 1 -41.91 -6.98 -48.36
N LYS A 2 -42.21 -6.33 -47.21
CA LYS A 2 -41.31 -5.31 -46.63
C LYS A 2 -40.39 -6.01 -45.61
N ASN A 3 -39.09 -6.08 -45.89
CA ASN A 3 -38.10 -6.57 -44.96
C ASN A 3 -37.83 -5.49 -43.89
N ILE A 4 -38.24 -5.74 -42.64
CA ILE A 4 -37.91 -4.92 -41.49
C ILE A 4 -36.61 -5.47 -40.93
N ILE A 5 -35.47 -4.72 -41.07
CA ILE A 5 -34.17 -5.01 -40.43
C ILE A 5 -34.27 -4.54 -39.00
N PRO A 6 -34.11 -5.42 -38.00
CA PRO A 6 -34.08 -4.98 -36.59
C PRO A 6 -32.77 -4.25 -36.33
N PHE A 7 -32.84 -2.98 -35.97
CA PHE A 7 -31.70 -2.17 -35.53
C PHE A 7 -31.33 -2.56 -34.09
N VAL A 8 -30.29 -3.40 -33.97
CA VAL A 8 -29.77 -3.80 -32.64
C VAL A 8 -28.98 -2.64 -32.07
N PHE A 9 -29.54 -1.96 -31.08
CA PHE A 9 -28.87 -0.90 -30.32
C PHE A 9 -27.90 -1.55 -29.32
N ILE A 10 -26.61 -1.63 -29.66
CA ILE A 10 -25.55 -2.06 -28.73
C ILE A 10 -25.28 -0.92 -27.77
N LEU A 11 -25.79 -1.03 -26.54
CA LEU A 11 -25.45 -0.14 -25.43
C LEU A 11 -24.00 -0.44 -25.01
N LEU A 12 -23.05 0.37 -25.50
CA LEU A 12 -21.69 0.37 -25.01
C LEU A 12 -21.69 0.92 -23.59
N ALA A 13 -21.64 0.05 -22.60
CA ALA A 13 -21.39 0.41 -21.22
C ALA A 13 -19.94 0.94 -21.11
N SER A 14 -19.78 2.26 -21.18
CA SER A 14 -18.50 2.93 -20.97
C SER A 14 -18.12 2.82 -19.49
N CYS A 15 -17.31 1.83 -19.13
CA CYS A 15 -16.62 1.82 -17.84
C CYS A 15 -15.60 2.96 -17.83
N LYS A 16 -15.86 4.01 -17.03
CA LYS A 16 -14.87 5.08 -16.83
C LYS A 16 -13.72 4.53 -16.01
N PRO A 17 -12.46 4.66 -16.47
CA PRO A 17 -11.30 4.22 -15.71
C PRO A 17 -11.19 4.97 -14.38
N LEU A 18 -10.56 4.35 -13.39
CA LEU A 18 -10.18 5.02 -12.15
C LEU A 18 -9.10 6.06 -12.49
N ASN A 19 -9.34 7.30 -12.06
CA ASN A 19 -8.38 8.39 -12.26
C ASN A 19 -8.62 9.38 -11.11
N PHE A 20 -7.82 9.29 -10.06
CA PHE A 20 -8.03 10.07 -8.85
C PHE A 20 -6.72 10.69 -8.35
N THR A 21 -6.73 12.02 -8.14
CA THR A 21 -5.60 12.75 -7.57
C THR A 21 -5.89 13.06 -6.11
N LEU A 22 -4.97 12.72 -5.22
CA LEU A 22 -5.04 13.07 -3.81
C LEU A 22 -4.44 14.45 -3.57
N ASN A 23 -5.17 15.29 -2.82
CA ASN A 23 -4.69 16.61 -2.39
C ASN A 23 -4.25 16.62 -0.92
N GLU A 24 -4.74 15.69 -0.13
CA GLU A 24 -4.49 15.59 1.31
C GLU A 24 -4.16 14.14 1.71
N THR A 25 -3.49 13.99 2.84
CA THR A 25 -3.19 12.68 3.40
C THR A 25 -4.48 11.96 3.80
N VAL A 26 -4.61 10.72 3.34
CA VAL A 26 -5.66 9.81 3.78
C VAL A 26 -5.07 8.88 4.82
N PHE A 27 -5.69 8.83 6.00
CA PHE A 27 -5.33 7.92 7.10
C PHE A 27 -6.53 7.05 7.47
N LYS A 28 -6.27 5.76 7.69
CA LYS A 28 -7.29 4.81 8.13
C LYS A 28 -6.68 3.78 9.09
N LYS A 29 -7.24 3.64 10.30
CA LYS A 29 -7.04 2.42 11.11
C LYS A 29 -7.75 1.24 10.45
N THR A 30 -7.10 0.10 10.37
CA THR A 30 -7.65 -1.08 9.71
C THR A 30 -8.24 -2.05 10.73
N VAL A 31 -9.31 -2.73 10.34
CA VAL A 31 -9.94 -3.76 11.18
C VAL A 31 -9.38 -5.16 10.92
N ASN A 32 -8.79 -5.36 9.73
CA ASN A 32 -8.17 -6.63 9.33
C ASN A 32 -6.69 -6.63 9.73
N CYS A 33 -6.43 -6.68 11.01
CA CYS A 33 -5.09 -6.67 11.59
C CYS A 33 -4.80 -8.01 12.27
N PRO A 34 -3.57 -8.52 12.21
CA PRO A 34 -3.19 -9.70 12.99
C PRO A 34 -3.46 -9.50 14.48
N ASN A 35 -3.78 -10.60 15.16
CA ASN A 35 -4.00 -10.58 16.59
C ASN A 35 -2.81 -9.98 17.36
N ASN A 36 -3.08 -9.35 18.47
CA ASN A 36 -2.10 -8.69 19.33
C ASN A 36 -1.38 -7.49 18.69
N GLY A 37 -2.05 -6.73 17.80
CA GLY A 37 -1.50 -5.52 17.23
C GLY A 37 -2.56 -4.58 16.67
N GLU A 38 -2.09 -3.41 16.24
CA GLU A 38 -2.87 -2.39 15.56
C GLU A 38 -2.29 -2.13 14.17
N CYS A 39 -3.18 -1.96 13.19
CA CYS A 39 -2.79 -1.67 11.82
C CYS A 39 -3.38 -0.34 11.35
N SER A 40 -2.62 0.34 10.49
CA SER A 40 -3.07 1.53 9.79
C SER A 40 -2.56 1.56 8.36
N ILE A 41 -3.29 2.26 7.49
CA ILE A 41 -2.86 2.58 6.13
C ILE A 41 -2.93 4.09 5.91
N GLU A 42 -1.88 4.62 5.30
CA GLU A 42 -1.75 6.03 4.94
C GLU A 42 -1.46 6.16 3.45
N LEU A 43 -2.10 7.14 2.79
CA LEU A 43 -1.75 7.61 1.46
C LEU A 43 -1.32 9.07 1.60
N ILE A 44 -0.05 9.37 1.37
CA ILE A 44 0.56 10.69 1.60
C ILE A 44 0.92 11.29 0.24
N PRO A 45 0.15 12.27 -0.25
CA PRO A 45 0.42 12.92 -1.54
C PRO A 45 1.59 13.89 -1.46
N ASN A 46 2.09 14.28 -2.65
CA ASN A 46 3.15 15.26 -2.84
C ASN A 46 4.46 14.88 -2.11
N LYS A 47 4.79 13.60 -2.09
CA LYS A 47 6.01 13.06 -1.50
C LYS A 47 6.77 12.20 -2.51
N SER A 48 8.04 11.97 -2.22
CA SER A 48 8.92 11.03 -2.91
C SER A 48 9.57 10.11 -1.89
N LEU A 49 9.75 8.85 -2.24
CA LEU A 49 10.36 7.82 -1.41
C LEU A 49 11.70 7.39 -2.01
N GLU A 50 12.73 7.43 -1.21
CA GLU A 50 14.06 6.90 -1.54
C GLU A 50 14.49 5.93 -0.43
N PHE A 51 15.18 4.84 -0.79
CA PHE A 51 15.84 3.99 0.17
C PHE A 51 17.35 4.17 0.05
N LYS A 52 17.98 4.54 1.16
CA LYS A 52 19.44 4.67 1.28
C LYS A 52 20.00 3.57 2.15
N MET A 53 21.29 3.31 2.00
CA MET A 53 22.05 2.42 2.88
C MET A 53 22.87 3.22 3.86
N ASP A 54 22.90 2.79 5.11
CA ASP A 54 23.85 3.28 6.12
C ASP A 54 25.24 2.64 5.95
N GLU A 55 26.19 3.05 6.77
CA GLU A 55 27.58 2.52 6.77
C GLU A 55 27.66 1.03 7.17
N PHE A 56 26.60 0.49 7.78
CA PHE A 56 26.48 -0.93 8.16
C PHE A 56 25.77 -1.78 7.14
N GLY A 57 25.32 -1.18 6.00
CA GLY A 57 24.58 -1.86 4.95
C GLY A 57 23.09 -2.02 5.21
N ASN A 58 22.53 -1.34 6.23
CA ASN A 58 21.08 -1.38 6.48
C ASN A 58 20.38 -0.34 5.60
N SER A 59 19.33 -0.77 4.93
CA SER A 59 18.47 0.10 4.15
C SER A 59 17.51 0.88 5.06
N TYR A 60 17.27 2.16 4.76
CA TYR A 60 16.32 3.01 5.47
C TYR A 60 15.60 3.96 4.51
N PRO A 61 14.30 4.29 4.76
CA PRO A 61 13.52 5.17 3.91
C PRO A 61 13.82 6.64 4.18
N ILE A 62 13.87 7.44 3.11
CA ILE A 62 13.81 8.89 3.15
C ILE A 62 12.55 9.33 2.41
N ILE A 63 11.69 10.06 3.10
CA ILE A 63 10.50 10.67 2.51
C ILE A 63 10.76 12.18 2.42
N SER A 64 10.68 12.71 1.21
CA SER A 64 10.91 14.12 0.91
C SER A 64 9.73 14.71 0.12
N GLU A 65 9.76 16.03 -0.14
CA GLU A 65 8.80 16.64 -1.06
C GLU A 65 8.97 16.07 -2.48
N GLY A 66 7.85 15.89 -3.19
CA GLY A 66 7.85 15.29 -4.52
C GLY A 66 6.46 15.35 -5.16
N GLU A 67 6.29 14.62 -6.26
CA GLU A 67 5.03 14.59 -7.02
C GLU A 67 4.36 13.22 -7.01
N ARG A 68 4.71 12.37 -6.07
CA ARG A 68 4.19 11.00 -5.94
C ARG A 68 3.25 10.89 -4.74
N ILE A 69 2.66 9.73 -4.58
CA ILE A 69 1.88 9.34 -3.40
C ILE A 69 2.63 8.21 -2.71
N ILE A 70 2.91 8.38 -1.43
CA ILE A 70 3.48 7.31 -0.62
C ILE A 70 2.35 6.55 0.05
N LEU A 71 2.25 5.26 -0.27
CA LEU A 71 1.48 4.32 0.51
C LEU A 71 2.36 3.83 1.66
N LYS A 72 1.83 3.90 2.88
CA LYS A 72 2.46 3.35 4.07
C LYS A 72 1.43 2.53 4.83
N TYR A 73 1.67 1.23 4.95
CA TYR A 73 0.92 0.37 5.84
C TYR A 73 1.79 0.04 7.05
N THR A 74 1.22 0.16 8.25
CA THR A 74 1.93 -0.08 9.50
C THR A 74 1.18 -1.10 10.34
N TYR A 75 1.90 -2.09 10.84
CA TYR A 75 1.47 -2.99 11.91
C TYR A 75 2.34 -2.73 13.13
N ASN A 76 1.73 -2.40 14.26
CA ASN A 76 2.38 -2.28 15.56
C ASN A 76 1.88 -3.39 16.47
N ARG A 77 2.77 -4.26 16.93
CA ARG A 77 2.44 -5.28 17.92
C ARG A 77 2.18 -4.61 19.28
N ASN A 78 1.16 -5.06 19.98
CA ASN A 78 0.89 -4.60 21.34
C ASN A 78 2.09 -4.91 22.25
N PRO A 79 2.51 -3.97 23.09
CA PRO A 79 3.61 -4.20 24.03
C PRO A 79 3.36 -5.39 24.95
N VAL A 80 4.39 -6.17 25.21
CA VAL A 80 4.33 -7.25 26.21
C VAL A 80 4.52 -6.63 27.59
N GLN A 81 3.62 -6.94 28.51
CA GLN A 81 3.68 -6.41 29.89
C GLN A 81 5.01 -6.80 30.55
N ASN A 82 5.58 -5.88 31.34
CA ASN A 82 6.83 -6.05 32.07
C ASN A 82 8.07 -6.32 31.21
N THR A 83 8.07 -5.91 29.93
CA THR A 83 9.20 -6.05 29.02
C THR A 83 9.58 -4.68 28.46
N GLN A 84 10.85 -4.25 28.62
CA GLN A 84 11.30 -2.92 28.17
C GLN A 84 11.46 -2.84 26.65
N ASP A 85 11.91 -3.91 25.99
CA ASP A 85 12.27 -3.93 24.56
C ASP A 85 11.31 -4.75 23.69
N SER A 86 9.99 -4.73 24.03
CA SER A 86 8.97 -5.51 23.33
C SER A 86 8.41 -4.84 22.08
N ASN A 87 8.88 -3.64 21.73
CA ASN A 87 8.42 -2.92 20.56
C ASN A 87 8.72 -3.71 19.29
N TYR A 88 7.68 -3.89 18.48
CA TYR A 88 7.77 -4.57 17.19
C TYR A 88 6.85 -3.89 16.19
N THR A 89 7.42 -3.47 15.08
CA THR A 89 6.68 -2.80 14.01
C THR A 89 7.06 -3.40 12.67
N GLU A 90 6.05 -3.68 11.84
CA GLU A 90 6.24 -3.96 10.42
C GLU A 90 5.62 -2.84 9.60
N ILE A 91 6.32 -2.43 8.53
CA ILE A 91 5.87 -1.35 7.66
C ILE A 91 5.99 -1.84 6.22
N VAL A 92 4.96 -1.57 5.40
CA VAL A 92 5.05 -1.74 3.95
C VAL A 92 4.94 -0.37 3.30
N TYR A 93 5.94 -0.03 2.49
CA TYR A 93 5.97 1.18 1.68
C TYR A 93 5.77 0.87 0.21
N ALA A 94 5.07 1.76 -0.49
CA ALA A 94 5.08 1.84 -1.95
C ALA A 94 5.05 3.31 -2.39
N GLU A 95 5.68 3.63 -3.53
CA GLU A 95 5.59 4.93 -4.20
C GLU A 95 4.68 4.79 -5.41
N LEU A 96 3.52 5.45 -5.38
CA LEU A 96 2.52 5.44 -6.44
C LEU A 96 2.61 6.71 -7.27
N ASP A 97 2.06 6.66 -8.48
CA ASP A 97 1.91 7.85 -9.30
C ASP A 97 1.01 8.89 -8.63
N LYS A 98 1.18 10.18 -9.01
CA LYS A 98 0.37 11.30 -8.55
C LYS A 98 -1.13 11.06 -8.73
N THR A 99 -1.48 10.28 -9.73
CA THR A 99 -2.86 9.89 -10.01
C THR A 99 -3.02 8.40 -9.73
N ILE A 100 -3.92 8.06 -8.82
CA ILE A 100 -4.26 6.66 -8.53
C ILE A 100 -5.09 6.11 -9.68
N THR A 101 -4.58 5.04 -10.29
CA THR A 101 -5.23 4.26 -11.33
C THR A 101 -5.37 2.80 -10.90
N GLU A 102 -6.15 2.02 -11.64
CA GLU A 102 -6.16 0.58 -11.46
C GLU A 102 -4.83 -0.01 -11.91
N ILE A 103 -4.22 -0.84 -11.08
CA ILE A 103 -2.90 -1.42 -11.31
C ILE A 103 -2.84 -2.85 -10.76
N LEU A 104 -2.14 -3.71 -11.47
CA LEU A 104 -1.75 -5.04 -10.99
C LEU A 104 -0.29 -5.25 -11.36
N LEU A 105 0.55 -5.43 -10.36
CA LEU A 105 1.99 -5.70 -10.49
C LEU A 105 2.32 -7.01 -9.80
N THR A 106 3.28 -7.74 -10.37
CA THR A 106 3.74 -9.02 -9.83
C THR A 106 5.26 -9.13 -9.93
N SER A 107 5.85 -9.85 -8.99
CA SER A 107 7.28 -10.21 -9.01
C SER A 107 8.20 -9.00 -9.28
N GLU A 108 8.94 -8.99 -10.37
CA GLU A 108 9.93 -7.96 -10.69
C GLU A 108 9.32 -6.56 -10.90
N GLU A 109 8.06 -6.48 -11.32
CA GLU A 109 7.36 -5.20 -11.51
C GLU A 109 7.14 -4.45 -10.19
N LEU A 110 7.15 -5.14 -9.05
CA LEU A 110 6.93 -4.56 -7.73
C LEU A 110 7.95 -3.46 -7.39
N GLN A 111 9.15 -3.53 -7.96
CA GLN A 111 10.18 -2.53 -7.73
C GLN A 111 9.97 -1.23 -8.51
N THR A 112 9.08 -1.22 -9.52
CA THR A 112 8.69 0.02 -10.23
C THR A 112 7.96 1.00 -9.30
N ILE A 113 7.31 0.49 -8.25
CA ILE A 113 6.65 1.27 -7.20
C ILE A 113 7.45 1.28 -5.89
N LYS A 114 8.72 0.90 -5.91
CA LYS A 114 9.58 0.84 -4.71
C LYS A 114 8.88 0.13 -3.55
N LEU A 115 8.32 -1.06 -3.81
CA LEU A 115 7.63 -1.83 -2.77
C LEU A 115 8.64 -2.43 -1.80
N TYR A 116 8.60 -1.98 -0.54
CA TYR A 116 9.53 -2.38 0.52
C TYR A 116 8.80 -2.80 1.78
N PHE A 117 9.37 -3.78 2.46
CA PHE A 117 8.98 -4.23 3.78
C PHE A 117 10.01 -3.78 4.81
N GLY A 118 9.56 -3.14 5.89
CA GLY A 118 10.37 -2.76 7.04
C GLY A 118 10.02 -3.63 8.24
N ARG A 119 11.04 -4.14 8.92
CA ARG A 119 10.90 -4.82 10.21
C ARG A 119 11.73 -4.09 11.25
N LEU A 120 11.05 -3.51 12.24
CA LEU A 120 11.65 -2.69 13.28
C LEU A 120 11.40 -3.35 14.64
N CYS A 121 12.45 -3.86 15.24
CA CYS A 121 12.42 -4.53 16.54
C CYS A 121 13.80 -4.48 17.19
N TYR A 122 13.85 -4.74 18.48
CA TYR A 122 15.11 -5.01 19.18
C TYR A 122 15.56 -6.46 18.90
N CYS A 123 15.80 -6.75 17.60
CA CYS A 123 16.12 -8.09 17.10
C CYS A 123 17.48 -8.04 16.41
N LYS A 124 18.49 -8.63 17.01
CA LYS A 124 19.87 -8.59 16.48
C LYS A 124 19.94 -9.14 15.05
N GLY A 125 20.38 -8.30 14.11
CA GLY A 125 20.58 -8.68 12.70
C GLY A 125 19.31 -8.88 11.86
N GLU A 126 18.13 -8.60 12.42
CA GLU A 126 16.84 -8.82 11.73
C GLU A 126 15.98 -7.54 11.64
N THR A 127 16.54 -6.38 11.94
CA THR A 127 15.89 -5.09 11.75
C THR A 127 16.35 -4.45 10.45
N GLY A 128 15.47 -3.72 9.76
CA GLY A 128 15.82 -3.02 8.52
C GLY A 128 14.67 -3.01 7.50
N TYR A 129 14.99 -2.55 6.29
CA TYR A 129 14.05 -2.48 5.17
C TYR A 129 14.53 -3.34 4.00
N TYR A 130 13.62 -4.11 3.44
CA TYR A 130 13.91 -5.15 2.44
C TYR A 130 13.02 -4.94 1.21
N PRO A 131 13.56 -4.98 -0.02
CA PRO A 131 12.75 -4.89 -1.22
C PRO A 131 11.85 -6.13 -1.36
N ILE A 132 10.55 -5.91 -1.56
CA ILE A 132 9.61 -7.00 -1.82
C ILE A 132 9.74 -7.40 -3.29
N LYS A 133 10.30 -8.59 -3.55
CA LYS A 133 10.52 -9.12 -4.89
C LYS A 133 9.55 -10.24 -5.26
N ASN A 134 8.88 -10.83 -4.26
CA ASN A 134 7.96 -11.94 -4.47
C ASN A 134 6.58 -11.58 -3.95
N GLY A 135 5.58 -11.60 -4.83
CA GLY A 135 4.21 -11.28 -4.47
C GLY A 135 3.44 -10.56 -5.55
N SER A 136 2.42 -9.83 -5.13
CA SER A 136 1.56 -9.00 -5.98
C SER A 136 1.15 -7.72 -5.27
N PHE A 137 0.97 -6.67 -6.05
CA PHE A 137 0.39 -5.40 -5.63
C PHE A 137 -0.77 -5.05 -6.55
N LYS A 138 -1.93 -4.72 -5.99
CA LYS A 138 -3.13 -4.44 -6.75
C LYS A 138 -3.88 -3.23 -6.20
N ILE A 139 -4.33 -2.36 -7.11
CA ILE A 139 -5.33 -1.33 -6.81
C ILE A 139 -6.51 -1.55 -7.75
N GLU A 140 -7.71 -1.69 -7.18
CA GLU A 140 -8.95 -1.85 -7.91
C GLU A 140 -9.95 -0.79 -7.46
N LYS A 141 -10.76 -0.31 -8.39
CA LYS A 141 -11.89 0.55 -8.07
C LYS A 141 -12.94 -0.26 -7.29
N SER A 142 -13.28 0.21 -6.09
CA SER A 142 -14.34 -0.37 -5.27
C SER A 142 -15.67 0.39 -5.42
N SER A 143 -15.60 1.73 -5.49
CA SER A 143 -16.74 2.60 -5.76
C SER A 143 -16.28 3.93 -6.39
N LYS A 144 -17.17 4.93 -6.49
CA LYS A 144 -16.87 6.24 -7.10
C LYS A 144 -15.63 6.92 -6.49
N ASN A 145 -15.42 6.79 -5.18
CA ASN A 145 -14.33 7.47 -4.44
C ASN A 145 -13.60 6.52 -3.48
N THR A 146 -13.68 5.21 -3.70
CA THR A 146 -12.98 4.23 -2.89
C THR A 146 -12.22 3.26 -3.78
N VAL A 147 -11.06 2.85 -3.30
CA VAL A 147 -10.24 1.82 -3.92
C VAL A 147 -10.03 0.68 -2.95
N LYS A 148 -9.88 -0.50 -3.49
CA LYS A 148 -9.37 -1.66 -2.77
C LYS A 148 -7.90 -1.80 -3.09
N ILE A 149 -7.07 -1.81 -2.04
CA ILE A 149 -5.63 -2.03 -2.13
C ILE A 149 -5.34 -3.44 -1.61
N GLY A 150 -4.75 -4.26 -2.45
CA GLY A 150 -4.33 -5.62 -2.13
C GLY A 150 -2.83 -5.76 -2.29
N ILE A 151 -2.14 -6.31 -1.29
CA ILE A 151 -0.72 -6.64 -1.34
C ILE A 151 -0.55 -8.04 -0.76
N GLU A 152 0.08 -8.93 -1.51
CA GLU A 152 0.49 -10.25 -1.03
C GLU A 152 1.97 -10.41 -1.30
N PHE A 153 2.75 -10.83 -0.29
CA PHE A 153 4.20 -10.89 -0.43
C PHE A 153 4.86 -11.84 0.57
N SER A 154 6.09 -12.20 0.26
CA SER A 154 6.96 -12.94 1.17
C SER A 154 8.36 -12.36 1.18
N ILE A 155 8.94 -12.27 2.37
CA ILE A 155 10.34 -11.90 2.64
C ILE A 155 11.08 -13.14 3.07
N LYS A 156 12.28 -13.38 2.49
CA LYS A 156 13.13 -14.52 2.83
C LYS A 156 14.23 -14.14 3.83
N GLU A 157 14.55 -12.86 3.87
CA GLU A 157 15.66 -12.31 4.65
C GLU A 157 15.38 -12.29 6.15
N VAL A 158 14.10 -12.08 6.53
CA VAL A 158 13.67 -11.97 7.94
C VAL A 158 12.28 -12.57 8.13
N PRO A 159 11.94 -13.01 9.36
CA PRO A 159 10.56 -13.39 9.69
C PRO A 159 9.59 -12.22 9.52
N GLN A 160 8.36 -12.50 9.09
CA GLN A 160 7.29 -11.52 8.92
C GLN A 160 5.99 -11.99 9.58
N ILE A 161 5.19 -11.06 10.09
CA ILE A 161 3.82 -11.27 10.55
C ILE A 161 2.84 -10.92 9.44
N ILE A 162 3.09 -9.78 8.78
CA ILE A 162 2.27 -9.32 7.66
C ILE A 162 2.76 -9.97 6.36
N SER A 163 1.92 -10.77 5.72
CA SER A 163 2.14 -11.33 4.38
C SER A 163 1.03 -10.95 3.41
N LYS A 164 -0.08 -10.42 3.92
CA LYS A 164 -1.25 -10.02 3.13
C LYS A 164 -1.88 -8.76 3.72
N ILE A 165 -2.14 -7.80 2.84
CA ILE A 165 -2.88 -6.57 3.13
C ILE A 165 -4.07 -6.52 2.17
N SER A 166 -5.28 -6.25 2.69
CA SER A 166 -6.48 -6.07 1.86
C SER A 166 -7.35 -4.99 2.48
N GLU A 167 -7.25 -3.77 1.97
CA GLU A 167 -7.88 -2.59 2.54
C GLU A 167 -8.74 -1.85 1.52
N ILE A 168 -9.92 -1.39 1.96
CA ILE A 168 -10.75 -0.45 1.19
C ILE A 168 -10.49 0.95 1.76
N VAL A 169 -9.98 1.84 0.91
CA VAL A 169 -9.59 3.20 1.28
C VAL A 169 -10.47 4.22 0.57
N SER A 170 -11.03 5.16 1.33
CA SER A 170 -11.72 6.32 0.76
C SER A 170 -10.70 7.35 0.30
N LEU A 171 -10.79 7.76 -0.97
CA LEU A 171 -9.91 8.77 -1.57
C LEU A 171 -10.40 10.22 -1.36
N LYS A 172 -11.53 10.40 -0.67
CA LYS A 172 -11.95 11.72 -0.19
C LYS A 172 -11.33 11.97 1.17
N SER A 173 -10.77 13.16 1.39
CA SER A 173 -10.49 13.61 2.74
C SER A 173 -11.80 13.59 3.53
N ASN A 174 -11.78 13.02 4.72
CA ASN A 174 -12.83 13.26 5.70
C ASN A 174 -12.63 14.70 6.15
N ALA A 175 -13.22 15.66 5.43
CA ALA A 175 -13.38 16.99 5.96
C ALA A 175 -14.18 16.81 7.27
N SER A 176 -13.47 16.89 8.39
CA SER A 176 -14.09 16.95 9.71
C SER A 176 -14.96 18.19 9.75
N ASN A 177 -16.27 17.97 9.84
CA ASN A 177 -17.21 19.01 10.24
C ASN A 177 -16.86 19.52 11.63
#